data_dfdb56889b3431c03baaf6974f33266e
#
_entry.id   dfdb56889b3431c03baaf6974f33266e
#
_cell.length_a   1.000
_cell.length_b   1.000
_cell.length_c   1.000
_cell.angle_alpha   90.00
_cell.angle_beta   90.00
_cell.angle_gamma   90.00
#
_symmetry.space_group_name_H-M   'P 1'
#
loop_
_entity.id
_entity.type
_entity.pdbx_description
1 polymer ?
#
loop_
_entity_poly.entity_id
_entity_poly.type
_entity_poly.pdbx_seq_one_letter_code
_entity_poly.pdbx_strand_id
1 'polypeptide(L)'
;MQISKESILHQTNKNYTPGSRVEHGKIRHLFRAPPALPGGLRTYSKRPMSEKFLYSLARPLLFSMDAEAAHHFTLPALKRASALGLTRLAGKPAADPRTVMGITFPNPVGLAAGLDKDGAYIDALADLGFGSIEVGTVTPRAQAGNPKPRMFRLPQAQGIINRMGFNNGGVDAFVANVQASKFYQNRAGVLGLNIGKNADTPIERAADDYLLCLEKVYPYASYVTVNISSPNTKNLRQLQGASELDALLSQLKEAQARLADKHKRYVPLALKIAPDMDGEQVKSIAESLTRHRIDGVIATNTTLSRSAVEGMPHGAEAGGLSGAPVFELSNNVIRLLKAELGDALPIIGVGGIMQGSDAVAKLEAGAQLVQLYSGLIYAGPALIKDCARALRGKQAR
;
A
#
# COMPACT_ATOMS: atom_id res chain seq x y z
N MET A 1 21.98 -50.92 -19.74
CA MET A 1 23.44 -50.85 -19.58
C MET A 1 23.65 -49.81 -18.51
N GLN A 2 23.49 -50.16 -17.20
CA GLN A 2 24.47 -50.70 -16.26
C GLN A 2 25.80 -49.97 -16.41
N ILE A 3 26.39 -49.34 -15.43
CA ILE A 3 26.87 -49.79 -14.08
C ILE A 3 27.26 -48.51 -13.33
N SER A 4 26.81 -48.15 -12.13
CA SER A 4 27.08 -48.73 -10.83
C SER A 4 28.43 -48.32 -10.18
N LYS A 5 28.29 -47.72 -8.97
CA LYS A 5 28.98 -48.05 -7.70
C LYS A 5 30.32 -47.36 -7.38
N GLU A 6 30.35 -46.77 -6.29
CA GLU A 6 30.66 -47.09 -4.84
C GLU A 6 32.08 -46.67 -4.48
N SER A 7 32.13 -45.88 -3.41
CA SER A 7 32.61 -46.18 -2.03
C SER A 7 34.10 -46.23 -1.78
N ILE A 8 34.49 -45.70 -0.63
CA ILE A 8 35.34 -46.21 0.49
C ILE A 8 36.00 -45.02 1.18
N LEU A 9 35.61 -44.57 2.35
CA LEU A 9 35.79 -45.03 3.74
C LEU A 9 37.25 -45.13 4.22
N HIS A 10 37.44 -44.56 5.35
CA HIS A 10 38.21 -44.92 6.55
C HIS A 10 39.39 -44.02 6.96
N GLN A 11 39.20 -43.43 8.13
CA GLN A 11 39.80 -43.76 9.46
C GLN A 11 41.26 -43.25 9.57
N THR A 12 41.69 -42.71 10.70
CA THR A 12 41.75 -43.03 12.13
C THR A 12 42.35 -41.83 12.88
N ASN A 13 41.76 -41.38 13.94
CA ASN A 13 41.96 -41.65 15.36
C ASN A 13 43.41 -41.66 15.90
N LYS A 14 43.72 -40.72 16.85
CA LYS A 14 44.22 -41.05 18.19
C LYS A 14 44.61 -39.82 19.03
N ASN A 15 43.90 -39.66 20.12
CA ASN A 15 44.29 -39.43 21.52
C ASN A 15 45.71 -38.99 21.85
N TYR A 16 45.81 -37.94 22.68
CA TYR A 16 46.66 -37.99 23.90
C TYR A 16 46.28 -36.87 24.89
N THR A 17 45.92 -37.21 26.09
CA THR A 17 46.03 -36.50 27.37
C THR A 17 46.85 -37.44 28.28
N PRO A 18 47.34 -37.07 29.47
CA PRO A 18 47.34 -35.83 30.28
C PRO A 18 48.72 -35.56 30.96
N GLY A 19 48.81 -34.49 31.78
CA GLY A 19 49.83 -34.51 32.84
C GLY A 19 50.23 -33.17 33.44
N SER A 20 49.70 -32.89 34.63
CA SER A 20 50.29 -32.35 35.87
C SER A 20 50.85 -30.94 36.00
N ARG A 21 50.17 -30.25 36.88
CA ARG A 21 50.56 -29.33 37.97
C ARG A 21 52.03 -28.95 38.04
N VAL A 22 52.28 -27.62 38.18
CA VAL A 22 53.13 -27.06 39.26
C VAL A 22 52.60 -25.65 39.63
N GLU A 23 52.32 -25.47 40.93
CA GLU A 23 52.07 -24.19 41.62
C GLU A 23 53.38 -23.41 41.78
N HIS A 24 53.34 -22.12 41.68
CA HIS A 24 54.17 -21.12 42.42
C HIS A 24 53.46 -19.77 42.24
N GLY A 25 52.93 -19.11 43.15
CA GLY A 25 53.42 -18.64 44.43
C GLY A 25 53.76 -17.14 44.36
N LYS A 26 52.80 -16.30 44.74
CA LYS A 26 52.90 -15.04 45.48
C LYS A 26 53.75 -13.85 44.94
N ILE A 27 53.10 -12.68 45.07
CA ILE A 27 53.56 -11.32 45.35
C ILE A 27 53.62 -10.40 44.13
N ARG A 28 52.67 -9.49 44.07
CA ARG A 28 52.92 -8.02 43.89
C ARG A 28 51.71 -7.20 44.30
N HIS A 29 51.91 -6.57 45.40
CA HIS A 29 51.14 -5.42 45.86
C HIS A 29 51.47 -4.17 45.00
N LEU A 30 50.44 -3.30 44.91
CA LEU A 30 50.53 -1.85 44.77
C LEU A 30 50.82 -1.31 43.38
N PHE A 31 49.73 -1.05 42.68
CA PHE A 31 49.52 0.26 42.04
C PHE A 31 47.99 0.49 41.97
N ARG A 32 47.48 1.29 42.94
CA ARG A 32 46.14 1.85 42.88
C ARG A 32 46.19 2.96 41.85
N ALA A 33 45.41 2.82 40.79
CA ALA A 33 45.08 3.92 39.90
C ALA A 33 44.22 4.95 40.63
N PRO A 34 44.39 6.24 40.40
CA PRO A 34 43.58 7.30 41.04
C PRO A 34 42.13 7.21 40.56
N PRO A 35 41.13 7.63 41.41
CA PRO A 35 39.73 7.61 41.02
C PRO A 35 39.48 8.56 39.85
N ALA A 36 38.81 8.05 38.82
CA ALA A 36 38.36 8.85 37.69
C ALA A 36 37.37 9.92 38.19
N LEU A 37 37.65 11.16 37.85
CA LEU A 37 36.79 12.32 38.09
C LEU A 37 35.42 12.10 37.41
N PRO A 38 34.29 12.39 38.06
CA PRO A 38 32.98 12.33 37.44
C PRO A 38 32.77 13.62 36.63
N GLY A 39 33.15 13.59 35.37
CA GLY A 39 33.06 14.74 34.46
C GLY A 39 33.03 14.33 33.00
N GLY A 40 32.35 13.23 32.67
CA GLY A 40 32.02 12.94 31.28
C GLY A 40 30.98 13.94 30.79
N LEU A 41 31.38 14.90 29.96
CA LEU A 41 30.48 15.68 29.12
C LEU A 41 29.53 14.72 28.42
N ARG A 42 28.29 14.60 28.93
CA ARG A 42 27.21 14.00 28.19
C ARG A 42 27.04 14.82 26.93
N THR A 43 27.59 14.33 25.81
CA THR A 43 27.20 14.81 24.51
C THR A 43 25.68 14.62 24.40
N TYR A 44 24.95 15.72 24.55
CA TYR A 44 23.54 15.78 24.21
C TYR A 44 23.43 15.48 22.72
N SER A 45 23.27 14.21 22.37
CA SER A 45 22.82 13.80 21.06
C SER A 45 21.46 14.50 20.89
N LYS A 46 21.42 15.54 20.08
CA LYS A 46 20.17 16.17 19.62
C LYS A 46 19.40 15.06 18.91
N ARG A 47 18.47 14.38 19.62
CA ARG A 47 17.53 13.48 18.97
C ARG A 47 16.81 14.32 17.91
N PRO A 48 16.85 13.94 16.63
CA PRO A 48 16.10 14.68 15.62
C PRO A 48 14.63 14.74 16.06
N MET A 49 14.01 15.92 15.89
CA MET A 49 12.58 16.11 16.19
C MET A 49 11.79 15.00 15.50
N SER A 50 10.92 14.30 16.23
CA SER A 50 10.19 13.18 15.68
C SER A 50 9.28 13.66 14.52
N GLU A 51 9.20 12.92 13.44
CA GLU A 51 8.30 13.21 12.29
C GLU A 51 6.86 13.48 12.75
N LYS A 52 6.43 12.74 13.77
CA LYS A 52 5.11 12.91 14.39
C LYS A 52 4.95 14.33 14.96
N PHE A 53 5.99 14.85 15.62
CA PHE A 53 5.99 16.21 16.16
C PHE A 53 5.97 17.28 15.06
N LEU A 54 6.80 17.14 14.04
CA LEU A 54 6.82 18.07 12.89
C LEU A 54 5.46 18.13 12.19
N TYR A 55 4.85 16.96 11.95
CA TYR A 55 3.53 16.90 11.33
C TYR A 55 2.45 17.48 12.23
N SER A 56 2.50 17.29 13.55
CA SER A 56 1.54 17.87 14.48
C SER A 56 1.54 19.41 14.47
N LEU A 57 2.67 20.03 14.17
CA LEU A 57 2.79 21.49 14.00
C LEU A 57 2.26 21.95 12.63
N ALA A 58 2.52 21.21 11.56
CA ALA A 58 2.08 21.56 10.21
C ALA A 58 0.57 21.29 9.97
N ARG A 59 0.03 20.27 10.64
CA ARG A 59 -1.35 19.82 10.43
C ARG A 59 -2.42 20.89 10.66
N PRO A 60 -2.41 21.71 11.73
CA PRO A 60 -3.40 22.77 11.93
C PRO A 60 -3.45 23.74 10.75
N LEU A 61 -2.29 24.15 10.22
CA LEU A 61 -2.20 25.02 9.05
C LEU A 61 -2.80 24.36 7.81
N LEU A 62 -2.44 23.10 7.53
CA LEU A 62 -2.99 22.36 6.40
C LEU A 62 -4.49 22.13 6.53
N PHE A 63 -5.00 22.00 7.75
CA PHE A 63 -6.43 21.78 8.01
C PHE A 63 -7.26 23.06 8.01
N SER A 64 -6.65 24.25 8.15
CA SER A 64 -7.33 25.53 7.93
C SER A 64 -7.57 25.85 6.46
N MET A 65 -6.84 25.19 5.55
CA MET A 65 -7.05 25.34 4.09
C MET A 65 -8.22 24.46 3.62
N ASP A 66 -8.82 24.81 2.46
CA ASP A 66 -9.68 23.88 1.73
C ASP A 66 -8.99 22.53 1.50
N ALA A 67 -9.75 21.44 1.54
CA ALA A 67 -9.16 20.10 1.50
C ALA A 67 -8.42 19.80 0.19
N GLU A 68 -8.98 20.23 -0.95
CA GLU A 68 -8.35 20.02 -2.27
C GLU A 68 -7.20 21.01 -2.48
N ALA A 69 -7.31 22.24 -1.98
CA ALA A 69 -6.21 23.21 -2.00
C ALA A 69 -5.01 22.73 -1.19
N ALA A 70 -5.22 22.16 0.00
CA ALA A 70 -4.16 21.57 0.82
C ALA A 70 -3.48 20.38 0.10
N HIS A 71 -4.23 19.56 -0.63
CA HIS A 71 -3.68 18.48 -1.45
C HIS A 71 -2.76 19.04 -2.56
N HIS A 72 -3.23 20.03 -3.31
CA HIS A 72 -2.44 20.68 -4.35
C HIS A 72 -1.23 21.46 -3.83
N PHE A 73 -1.25 21.91 -2.61
CA PHE A 73 -0.09 22.53 -1.95
C PHE A 73 0.92 21.50 -1.46
N THR A 74 0.44 20.44 -0.79
CA THR A 74 1.30 19.48 -0.06
C THR A 74 2.14 18.62 -1.00
N LEU A 75 1.59 18.11 -2.10
CA LEU A 75 2.33 17.22 -3.00
C LEU A 75 3.49 17.91 -3.71
N PRO A 76 3.34 19.11 -4.31
CA PRO A 76 4.46 19.87 -4.84
C PRO A 76 5.50 20.25 -3.78
N ALA A 77 5.07 20.60 -2.57
CA ALA A 77 5.99 20.88 -1.46
C ALA A 77 6.80 19.64 -1.07
N LEU A 78 6.15 18.47 -0.99
CA LEU A 78 6.82 17.19 -0.73
C LEU A 78 7.81 16.85 -1.85
N LYS A 79 7.45 17.07 -3.12
CA LYS A 79 8.34 16.86 -4.27
C LYS A 79 9.60 17.73 -4.19
N ARG A 80 9.45 19.00 -3.79
CA ARG A 80 10.59 19.91 -3.58
C ARG A 80 11.46 19.45 -2.42
N ALA A 81 10.85 19.07 -1.28
CA ALA A 81 11.57 18.53 -0.12
C ALA A 81 12.33 17.25 -0.46
N SER A 82 11.75 16.35 -1.27
CA SER A 82 12.40 15.14 -1.77
C SER A 82 13.59 15.47 -2.67
N ALA A 83 13.44 16.41 -3.60
CA ALA A 83 14.53 16.86 -4.49
C ALA A 83 15.71 17.44 -3.70
N LEU A 84 15.46 18.09 -2.55
CA LEU A 84 16.48 18.60 -1.63
C LEU A 84 17.02 17.53 -0.65
N GLY A 85 16.54 16.28 -0.72
CA GLY A 85 16.94 15.19 0.17
C GLY A 85 16.39 15.27 1.59
N LEU A 86 15.50 16.23 1.88
CA LEU A 86 14.97 16.45 3.24
C LEU A 86 14.06 15.29 3.69
N THR A 87 13.35 14.64 2.77
CA THR A 87 12.50 13.48 3.06
C THR A 87 13.29 12.27 3.56
N ARG A 88 14.56 12.14 3.15
CA ARG A 88 15.43 11.03 3.56
C ARG A 88 15.87 11.12 5.02
N LEU A 89 15.85 12.31 5.62
CA LEU A 89 16.16 12.51 7.04
C LEU A 89 15.18 11.80 7.95
N ALA A 90 13.97 11.56 7.46
CA ALA A 90 12.94 10.81 8.15
C ALA A 90 13.32 9.33 8.37
N GLY A 91 14.17 8.76 7.51
CA GLY A 91 14.52 7.34 7.50
C GLY A 91 13.36 6.44 7.03
N LYS A 92 13.64 5.18 6.73
CA LYS A 92 12.66 4.20 6.27
C LYS A 92 12.28 3.23 7.39
N PRO A 93 11.09 2.59 7.31
CA PRO A 93 10.77 1.44 8.17
C PRO A 93 11.82 0.34 8.04
N ALA A 94 11.99 -0.44 9.10
CA ALA A 94 12.81 -1.65 9.01
C ALA A 94 12.19 -2.62 8.00
N ALA A 95 13.04 -3.33 7.26
CA ALA A 95 12.59 -4.32 6.28
C ALA A 95 11.79 -5.45 6.96
N ASP A 96 10.68 -5.82 6.34
CA ASP A 96 9.83 -6.97 6.67
C ASP A 96 9.27 -7.51 5.34
N PRO A 97 10.13 -8.17 4.51
CA PRO A 97 9.76 -8.53 3.17
C PRO A 97 8.65 -9.58 3.14
N ARG A 98 7.66 -9.38 2.26
CA ARG A 98 6.55 -10.32 2.04
C ARG A 98 6.34 -10.57 0.57
N THR A 99 6.17 -11.83 0.19
CA THR A 99 5.87 -12.20 -1.18
C THR A 99 4.36 -12.37 -1.35
N VAL A 100 3.74 -11.51 -2.15
CA VAL A 100 2.31 -11.48 -2.43
C VAL A 100 2.12 -11.31 -3.93
N MET A 101 1.21 -12.04 -4.56
CA MET A 101 1.02 -12.05 -6.04
C MET A 101 2.33 -12.36 -6.82
N GLY A 102 3.25 -13.15 -6.25
CA GLY A 102 4.56 -13.40 -6.84
C GLY A 102 5.56 -12.23 -6.78
N ILE A 103 5.21 -11.14 -6.10
CA ILE A 103 6.02 -9.93 -5.94
C ILE A 103 6.54 -9.83 -4.50
N THR A 104 7.82 -9.54 -4.33
CA THR A 104 8.40 -9.28 -3.00
C THR A 104 8.27 -7.80 -2.63
N PHE A 105 7.44 -7.51 -1.64
CA PHE A 105 7.26 -6.19 -1.04
C PHE A 105 8.28 -6.00 0.09
N PRO A 106 9.05 -4.90 0.14
CA PRO A 106 10.09 -4.70 1.16
C PRO A 106 9.52 -4.51 2.59
N ASN A 107 8.28 -4.10 2.72
CA ASN A 107 7.48 -4.08 3.94
C ASN A 107 5.98 -4.12 3.59
N PRO A 108 5.10 -4.51 4.53
CA PRO A 108 3.69 -4.76 4.23
C PRO A 108 2.80 -3.51 4.12
N VAL A 109 3.35 -2.29 4.20
CA VAL A 109 2.58 -1.04 4.22
C VAL A 109 2.72 -0.31 2.90
N GLY A 110 1.66 -0.27 2.10
CA GLY A 110 1.58 0.45 0.83
C GLY A 110 0.85 1.78 0.91
N LEU A 111 1.04 2.60 -0.12
CA LEU A 111 0.20 3.76 -0.41
C LEU A 111 -0.96 3.32 -1.30
N ALA A 112 -2.21 3.68 -0.92
CA ALA A 112 -3.38 3.46 -1.75
C ALA A 112 -3.47 4.48 -2.89
N ALA A 113 -4.03 4.06 -4.03
CA ALA A 113 -4.33 4.95 -5.16
C ALA A 113 -5.27 6.10 -4.79
N GLY A 114 -5.19 7.19 -5.54
CA GLY A 114 -6.02 8.39 -5.41
C GLY A 114 -5.28 9.60 -4.86
N LEU A 115 -4.16 9.43 -4.18
CA LEU A 115 -3.35 10.55 -3.69
C LEU A 115 -2.55 11.19 -4.85
N ASP A 116 -1.88 10.37 -5.64
CA ASP A 116 -1.17 10.78 -6.87
C ASP A 116 -1.87 10.13 -8.08
N LYS A 117 -2.81 10.86 -8.69
CA LYS A 117 -3.63 10.31 -9.77
C LYS A 117 -2.91 10.28 -11.11
N ASP A 118 -1.93 11.14 -11.27
CA ASP A 118 -1.20 11.33 -12.53
C ASP A 118 0.22 10.72 -12.49
N GLY A 119 0.63 10.10 -11.37
CA GLY A 119 1.97 9.54 -11.22
C GLY A 119 3.09 10.60 -11.19
N ALA A 120 2.76 11.84 -10.82
CA ALA A 120 3.68 12.98 -10.87
C ALA A 120 4.57 13.13 -9.61
N TYR A 121 4.27 12.37 -8.55
CA TYR A 121 4.89 12.50 -7.22
C TYR A 121 5.46 11.18 -6.69
N ILE A 122 5.63 10.18 -7.54
CA ILE A 122 6.07 8.81 -7.17
C ILE A 122 7.34 8.83 -6.32
N ASP A 123 8.39 9.54 -6.74
CA ASP A 123 9.68 9.59 -6.04
C ASP A 123 9.53 10.16 -4.62
N ALA A 124 8.79 11.25 -4.49
CA ALA A 124 8.57 11.93 -3.22
C ALA A 124 7.74 11.09 -2.23
N LEU A 125 6.75 10.35 -2.74
CA LEU A 125 5.93 9.44 -1.95
C LEU A 125 6.72 8.19 -1.54
N ALA A 126 7.58 7.67 -2.42
CA ALA A 126 8.44 6.53 -2.13
C ALA A 126 9.49 6.84 -1.04
N ASP A 127 9.98 8.08 -0.97
CA ASP A 127 10.90 8.53 0.08
C ASP A 127 10.29 8.45 1.48
N LEU A 128 8.95 8.45 1.62
CA LEU A 128 8.28 8.29 2.89
C LEU A 128 8.41 6.88 3.50
N GLY A 129 8.87 5.89 2.71
CA GLY A 129 9.20 4.55 3.20
C GLY A 129 8.10 3.51 3.05
N PHE A 130 7.11 3.75 2.19
CA PHE A 130 6.13 2.72 1.81
C PHE A 130 6.79 1.49 1.19
N GLY A 131 6.22 0.32 1.42
CA GLY A 131 6.61 -0.94 0.77
C GLY A 131 6.12 -1.05 -0.67
N SER A 132 5.05 -0.33 -1.00
CA SER A 132 4.55 -0.17 -2.38
C SER A 132 3.90 1.19 -2.56
N ILE A 133 3.98 1.70 -3.79
CA ILE A 133 3.30 2.93 -4.21
C ILE A 133 2.24 2.56 -5.23
N GLU A 134 0.95 2.82 -4.95
CA GLU A 134 -0.11 2.69 -5.93
C GLU A 134 -0.56 4.08 -6.38
N VAL A 135 -0.44 4.36 -7.68
CA VAL A 135 -0.80 5.63 -8.32
C VAL A 135 -1.96 5.46 -9.29
N GLY A 136 -2.66 6.54 -9.60
CA GLY A 136 -3.93 6.50 -10.33
C GLY A 136 -5.09 6.83 -9.38
N THR A 137 -6.32 6.61 -9.73
CA THR A 137 -6.89 5.90 -10.91
C THR A 137 -6.75 6.77 -12.16
N VAL A 138 -6.16 6.19 -13.17
CA VAL A 138 -6.06 6.81 -14.50
C VAL A 138 -7.14 6.25 -15.43
N THR A 139 -7.59 7.07 -16.35
CA THR A 139 -8.57 6.72 -17.41
C THR A 139 -7.94 6.88 -18.80
N PRO A 140 -8.49 6.28 -19.86
CA PRO A 140 -7.95 6.43 -21.21
C PRO A 140 -7.72 7.88 -21.64
N ARG A 141 -8.75 8.71 -21.49
CA ARG A 141 -8.72 10.15 -21.78
C ARG A 141 -8.60 10.96 -20.50
N ALA A 142 -7.99 12.14 -20.63
CA ALA A 142 -8.02 13.14 -19.55
C ALA A 142 -9.47 13.53 -19.20
N GLN A 143 -9.71 13.74 -17.91
CA GLN A 143 -11.01 14.26 -17.45
C GLN A 143 -10.85 15.11 -16.20
N ALA A 144 -11.65 16.19 -16.10
CA ALA A 144 -11.59 17.14 -14.98
C ALA A 144 -12.13 16.55 -13.65
N GLY A 145 -12.93 15.48 -13.73
CA GLY A 145 -13.70 14.95 -12.62
C GLY A 145 -14.96 15.78 -12.32
N ASN A 146 -15.55 15.56 -11.16
CA ASN A 146 -16.78 16.24 -10.75
C ASN A 146 -16.53 17.72 -10.39
N PRO A 147 -17.57 18.59 -10.45
CA PRO A 147 -17.47 19.98 -10.03
C PRO A 147 -17.02 20.16 -8.58
N LYS A 148 -16.33 21.26 -8.31
CA LYS A 148 -15.94 21.68 -6.96
C LYS A 148 -17.09 22.43 -6.25
N PRO A 149 -17.16 22.39 -4.89
CA PRO A 149 -16.31 21.65 -3.97
C PRO A 149 -16.60 20.15 -4.00
N ARG A 150 -15.58 19.31 -3.88
CA ARG A 150 -15.69 17.86 -4.04
C ARG A 150 -14.85 17.04 -3.05
N MET A 151 -14.29 17.71 -2.05
CA MET A 151 -13.55 17.06 -0.95
C MET A 151 -13.83 17.76 0.36
N PHE A 152 -14.29 16.99 1.36
CA PHE A 152 -14.74 17.49 2.65
C PHE A 152 -14.08 16.69 3.77
N ARG A 153 -13.38 17.38 4.70
CA ARG A 153 -12.83 16.76 5.89
C ARG A 153 -13.88 16.72 7.00
N LEU A 154 -13.91 15.63 7.74
CA LEU A 154 -14.70 15.46 8.95
C LEU A 154 -13.75 15.18 10.12
N PRO A 155 -13.12 16.21 10.71
CA PRO A 155 -12.06 16.03 11.70
C PRO A 155 -12.50 15.24 12.93
N GLN A 156 -13.75 15.41 13.39
CA GLN A 156 -14.31 14.72 14.55
C GLN A 156 -14.39 13.19 14.32
N ALA A 157 -14.71 12.77 13.10
CA ALA A 157 -14.75 11.36 12.70
C ALA A 157 -13.42 10.86 12.13
N GLN A 158 -12.39 11.69 12.03
CA GLN A 158 -11.18 11.37 11.26
C GLN A 158 -11.50 10.83 9.86
N GLY A 159 -12.53 11.40 9.22
CA GLY A 159 -13.09 10.99 7.94
C GLY A 159 -12.89 12.04 6.84
N ILE A 160 -12.99 11.59 5.59
CA ILE A 160 -13.00 12.45 4.40
C ILE A 160 -14.10 11.95 3.48
N ILE A 161 -15.02 12.84 3.09
CA ILE A 161 -15.95 12.59 1.98
C ILE A 161 -15.37 13.22 0.73
N ASN A 162 -15.34 12.45 -0.37
CA ASN A 162 -14.90 12.96 -1.66
C ASN A 162 -15.80 12.46 -2.78
N ARG A 163 -15.94 13.32 -3.82
CA ARG A 163 -16.58 13.01 -5.08
C ARG A 163 -15.70 13.45 -6.27
N MET A 164 -14.41 13.06 -6.21
CA MET A 164 -13.40 13.51 -7.17
C MET A 164 -13.71 13.10 -8.61
N GLY A 165 -14.23 11.89 -8.85
CA GLY A 165 -14.67 11.45 -10.19
C GLY A 165 -13.51 11.11 -11.13
N PHE A 166 -12.42 10.53 -10.63
CA PHE A 166 -11.22 10.14 -11.39
C PHE A 166 -10.62 11.29 -12.21
N ASN A 167 -10.51 12.49 -11.62
CA ASN A 167 -9.79 13.58 -12.28
C ASN A 167 -8.34 13.20 -12.55
N ASN A 168 -7.91 13.23 -13.83
CA ASN A 168 -6.57 12.84 -14.25
C ASN A 168 -6.26 13.37 -15.66
N GLY A 169 -4.96 13.37 -16.02
CA GLY A 169 -4.44 13.83 -17.31
C GLY A 169 -4.53 12.82 -18.46
N GLY A 170 -5.14 11.65 -18.26
CA GLY A 170 -5.19 10.56 -19.24
C GLY A 170 -3.98 9.62 -19.18
N VAL A 171 -4.15 8.43 -19.73
CA VAL A 171 -3.17 7.34 -19.58
C VAL A 171 -1.82 7.65 -20.23
N ASP A 172 -1.76 8.42 -21.29
CA ASP A 172 -0.50 8.75 -21.97
C ASP A 172 0.37 9.68 -21.12
N ALA A 173 -0.21 10.73 -20.55
CA ALA A 173 0.49 11.62 -19.61
C ALA A 173 0.90 10.88 -18.33
N PHE A 174 0.04 10.00 -17.82
CA PHE A 174 0.32 9.15 -16.68
C PHE A 174 1.54 8.25 -16.91
N VAL A 175 1.60 7.54 -18.05
CA VAL A 175 2.72 6.67 -18.43
C VAL A 175 4.01 7.50 -18.58
N ALA A 176 3.94 8.68 -19.19
CA ALA A 176 5.10 9.57 -19.31
C ALA A 176 5.66 9.97 -17.93
N ASN A 177 4.79 10.28 -16.95
CA ASN A 177 5.19 10.60 -15.59
C ASN A 177 5.81 9.38 -14.88
N VAL A 178 5.22 8.19 -15.04
CA VAL A 178 5.78 6.94 -14.49
C VAL A 178 7.19 6.69 -15.03
N GLN A 179 7.37 6.78 -16.35
CA GLN A 179 8.68 6.60 -16.99
C GLN A 179 9.72 7.63 -16.55
N ALA A 180 9.30 8.87 -16.29
CA ALA A 180 10.18 9.94 -15.82
C ALA A 180 10.59 9.79 -14.35
N SER A 181 9.89 8.96 -13.54
CA SER A 181 10.21 8.77 -12.12
C SER A 181 11.50 7.95 -11.95
N LYS A 182 12.37 8.40 -11.04
CA LYS A 182 13.58 7.67 -10.66
C LYS A 182 13.25 6.34 -9.98
N PHE A 183 12.13 6.28 -9.27
CA PHE A 183 11.63 5.08 -8.62
C PHE A 183 11.42 3.95 -9.63
N TYR A 184 10.76 4.25 -10.75
CA TYR A 184 10.58 3.29 -11.85
C TYR A 184 11.90 2.97 -12.55
N GLN A 185 12.67 4.00 -12.98
CA GLN A 185 13.91 3.83 -13.72
C GLN A 185 14.93 2.96 -12.98
N ASN A 186 15.05 3.14 -11.66
CA ASN A 186 15.97 2.41 -10.80
C ASN A 186 15.38 1.10 -10.24
N ARG A 187 14.16 0.73 -10.60
CA ARG A 187 13.44 -0.42 -10.04
C ARG A 187 13.49 -0.42 -8.50
N ALA A 188 13.25 0.76 -7.91
CA ALA A 188 13.51 1.01 -6.50
C ALA A 188 12.48 0.38 -5.53
N GLY A 189 11.41 -0.24 -6.06
CA GLY A 189 10.37 -0.89 -5.26
C GLY A 189 9.16 -1.31 -6.08
N VAL A 190 8.07 -1.61 -5.40
CA VAL A 190 6.83 -2.10 -5.99
C VAL A 190 5.92 -0.94 -6.39
N LEU A 191 5.59 -0.85 -7.67
CA LEU A 191 4.73 0.18 -8.26
C LEU A 191 3.43 -0.43 -8.78
N GLY A 192 2.32 -0.13 -8.12
CA GLY A 192 0.97 -0.46 -8.57
C GLY A 192 0.41 0.66 -9.46
N LEU A 193 -0.16 0.29 -10.60
CA LEU A 193 -0.81 1.22 -11.51
C LEU A 193 -2.32 0.94 -11.53
N ASN A 194 -3.10 1.91 -11.06
CA ASN A 194 -4.55 1.77 -10.87
C ASN A 194 -5.29 2.37 -12.07
N ILE A 195 -6.11 1.55 -12.73
CA ILE A 195 -6.85 1.90 -13.95
C ILE A 195 -8.36 1.93 -13.74
N GLY A 196 -9.05 2.75 -14.49
CA GLY A 196 -10.49 2.91 -14.42
C GLY A 196 -11.10 3.38 -15.74
N LYS A 197 -12.41 3.49 -15.74
CA LYS A 197 -13.24 3.91 -16.86
C LYS A 197 -13.47 5.43 -16.85
N ASN A 198 -13.46 6.09 -18.02
CA ASN A 198 -13.90 7.48 -18.18
C ASN A 198 -15.38 7.65 -17.75
N ALA A 199 -15.72 8.84 -17.28
CA ALA A 199 -17.07 9.12 -16.78
C ALA A 199 -18.13 9.05 -17.89
N ASP A 200 -17.78 9.48 -19.10
CA ASP A 200 -18.63 9.53 -20.29
C ASP A 200 -18.71 8.21 -21.07
N THR A 201 -17.84 7.24 -20.79
CA THR A 201 -17.94 5.91 -21.41
C THR A 201 -19.15 5.17 -20.84
N PRO A 202 -20.09 4.68 -21.68
CA PRO A 202 -21.20 3.86 -21.24
C PRO A 202 -20.73 2.61 -20.47
N ILE A 203 -21.56 2.12 -19.54
CA ILE A 203 -21.16 0.99 -18.69
C ILE A 203 -20.95 -0.30 -19.52
N GLU A 204 -21.72 -0.48 -20.57
CA GLU A 204 -21.67 -1.61 -21.49
C GLU A 204 -20.34 -1.65 -22.28
N ARG A 205 -19.66 -0.50 -22.36
CA ARG A 205 -18.35 -0.35 -23.00
C ARG A 205 -17.22 -0.13 -22.00
N ALA A 206 -17.47 -0.39 -20.72
CA ALA A 206 -16.47 -0.19 -19.69
C ALA A 206 -15.18 -0.98 -19.96
N ALA A 207 -15.30 -2.21 -20.46
CA ALA A 207 -14.18 -3.07 -20.79
C ALA A 207 -13.18 -2.42 -21.77
N ASP A 208 -13.66 -1.64 -22.75
CA ASP A 208 -12.80 -0.96 -23.72
C ASP A 208 -11.79 -0.04 -23.03
N ASP A 209 -12.26 0.73 -22.04
CA ASP A 209 -11.42 1.66 -21.28
C ASP A 209 -10.38 0.94 -20.40
N TYR A 210 -10.80 -0.15 -19.73
CA TYR A 210 -9.87 -0.94 -18.92
C TYR A 210 -8.81 -1.64 -19.78
N LEU A 211 -9.19 -2.20 -20.92
CA LEU A 211 -8.28 -2.87 -21.84
C LEU A 211 -7.26 -1.89 -22.44
N LEU A 212 -7.72 -0.69 -22.87
CA LEU A 212 -6.82 0.34 -23.38
C LEU A 212 -5.82 0.79 -22.32
N CYS A 213 -6.30 1.06 -21.10
CA CYS A 213 -5.42 1.43 -19.99
C CYS A 213 -4.45 0.27 -19.66
N LEU A 214 -4.94 -0.98 -19.56
CA LEU A 214 -4.12 -2.13 -19.26
C LEU A 214 -2.98 -2.28 -20.27
N GLU A 215 -3.28 -2.20 -21.56
CA GLU A 215 -2.26 -2.31 -22.62
C GLU A 215 -1.16 -1.26 -22.46
N LYS A 216 -1.53 -0.01 -22.15
CA LYS A 216 -0.57 1.09 -22.01
C LYS A 216 0.25 1.02 -20.72
N VAL A 217 -0.34 0.61 -19.59
CA VAL A 217 0.37 0.60 -18.30
C VAL A 217 1.16 -0.68 -18.02
N TYR A 218 0.81 -1.78 -18.70
CA TYR A 218 1.37 -3.13 -18.46
C TYR A 218 2.90 -3.18 -18.43
N PRO A 219 3.63 -2.54 -19.37
CA PRO A 219 5.09 -2.61 -19.39
C PRO A 219 5.75 -1.94 -18.17
N TYR A 220 5.02 -1.08 -17.47
CA TYR A 220 5.56 -0.20 -16.44
C TYR A 220 5.15 -0.59 -15.02
N ALA A 221 4.11 -1.42 -14.88
CA ALA A 221 3.56 -1.81 -13.59
C ALA A 221 4.31 -2.98 -12.94
N SER A 222 4.45 -2.98 -11.60
CA SER A 222 4.72 -4.20 -10.85
C SER A 222 3.45 -5.05 -10.74
N TYR A 223 2.29 -4.42 -10.53
CA TYR A 223 0.96 -5.00 -10.64
C TYR A 223 -0.01 -3.92 -11.14
N VAL A 224 -1.14 -4.34 -11.73
CA VAL A 224 -2.19 -3.43 -12.17
C VAL A 224 -3.43 -3.63 -11.29
N THR A 225 -4.00 -2.52 -10.80
CA THR A 225 -5.27 -2.52 -10.06
C THR A 225 -6.41 -2.12 -10.97
N VAL A 226 -7.39 -3.01 -11.12
CA VAL A 226 -8.65 -2.77 -11.83
C VAL A 226 -9.66 -2.19 -10.83
N ASN A 227 -9.98 -0.91 -10.95
CA ASN A 227 -10.84 -0.20 -10.00
C ASN A 227 -12.28 -0.13 -10.48
N ILE A 228 -13.13 -1.03 -9.99
CA ILE A 228 -14.57 -1.08 -10.31
C ILE A 228 -15.46 -0.56 -9.16
N SER A 229 -14.87 0.06 -8.16
CA SER A 229 -15.54 0.32 -6.88
C SER A 229 -15.75 1.78 -6.52
N SER A 230 -15.38 2.74 -7.40
CA SER A 230 -15.60 4.16 -7.11
C SER A 230 -17.10 4.49 -7.08
N PRO A 231 -17.58 5.14 -6.01
CA PRO A 231 -18.97 5.61 -5.96
C PRO A 231 -19.18 6.90 -6.79
N ASN A 232 -18.10 7.48 -7.29
CA ASN A 232 -18.07 8.82 -7.89
C ASN A 232 -18.09 8.80 -9.42
N THR A 233 -18.16 7.62 -10.03
CA THR A 233 -18.34 7.39 -11.46
C THR A 233 -19.69 6.70 -11.67
N LYS A 234 -20.53 7.28 -12.53
CA LYS A 234 -21.90 6.81 -12.76
C LYS A 234 -21.90 5.32 -13.11
N ASN A 235 -22.73 4.56 -12.41
CA ASN A 235 -22.99 3.13 -12.60
C ASN A 235 -21.76 2.20 -12.47
N LEU A 236 -20.57 2.72 -12.09
CA LEU A 236 -19.35 1.91 -12.09
C LEU A 236 -19.46 0.67 -11.20
N ARG A 237 -20.14 0.77 -10.05
CA ARG A 237 -20.33 -0.34 -9.12
C ARG A 237 -21.23 -1.45 -9.66
N GLN A 238 -21.97 -1.22 -10.76
CA GLN A 238 -22.70 -2.29 -11.45
C GLN A 238 -21.76 -3.37 -12.00
N LEU A 239 -20.51 -3.02 -12.29
CA LEU A 239 -19.47 -4.00 -12.67
C LEU A 239 -19.12 -5.00 -11.56
N GLN A 240 -19.63 -4.82 -10.34
CA GLN A 240 -19.51 -5.83 -9.26
C GLN A 240 -20.65 -6.87 -9.30
N GLY A 241 -21.63 -6.73 -10.20
CA GLY A 241 -22.62 -7.77 -10.50
C GLY A 241 -21.97 -8.98 -11.17
N ALA A 242 -22.48 -10.19 -10.90
CA ALA A 242 -21.84 -11.44 -11.30
C ALA A 242 -21.55 -11.54 -12.81
N SER A 243 -22.55 -11.23 -13.67
CA SER A 243 -22.42 -11.32 -15.12
C SER A 243 -21.47 -10.28 -15.70
N GLU A 244 -21.58 -9.02 -15.23
CA GLU A 244 -20.77 -7.91 -15.67
C GLU A 244 -19.32 -8.10 -15.23
N LEU A 245 -19.11 -8.61 -14.01
CA LEU A 245 -17.78 -8.92 -13.49
C LEU A 245 -17.12 -10.03 -14.28
N ASP A 246 -17.81 -11.16 -14.51
CA ASP A 246 -17.29 -12.29 -15.29
C ASP A 246 -16.89 -11.86 -16.71
N ALA A 247 -17.74 -11.07 -17.39
CA ALA A 247 -17.46 -10.58 -18.74
C ALA A 247 -16.23 -9.66 -18.78
N LEU A 248 -16.05 -8.79 -17.77
CA LEU A 248 -14.90 -7.91 -17.65
C LEU A 248 -13.62 -8.71 -17.36
N LEU A 249 -13.67 -9.61 -16.36
CA LEU A 249 -12.50 -10.38 -15.93
C LEU A 249 -12.01 -11.33 -17.02
N SER A 250 -12.92 -11.96 -17.81
CA SER A 250 -12.54 -12.79 -18.95
C SER A 250 -11.68 -12.00 -19.95
N GLN A 251 -12.16 -10.83 -20.39
CA GLN A 251 -11.45 -9.98 -21.35
C GLN A 251 -10.10 -9.49 -20.81
N LEU A 252 -10.06 -9.10 -19.53
CA LEU A 252 -8.81 -8.66 -18.89
C LEU A 252 -7.79 -9.79 -18.79
N LYS A 253 -8.20 -11.01 -18.49
CA LYS A 253 -7.28 -12.17 -18.43
C LYS A 253 -6.76 -12.58 -19.79
N GLU A 254 -7.59 -12.53 -20.82
CA GLU A 254 -7.15 -12.73 -22.21
C GLU A 254 -6.13 -11.67 -22.64
N ALA A 255 -6.39 -10.39 -22.30
CA ALA A 255 -5.44 -9.32 -22.58
C ALA A 255 -4.14 -9.47 -21.77
N GLN A 256 -4.23 -9.86 -20.49
CA GLN A 256 -3.06 -10.13 -19.63
C GLN A 256 -2.18 -11.22 -20.25
N ALA A 257 -2.76 -12.32 -20.74
CA ALA A 257 -2.02 -13.42 -21.36
C ALA A 257 -1.26 -12.93 -22.63
N ARG A 258 -1.97 -12.22 -23.54
CA ARG A 258 -1.34 -11.62 -24.74
C ARG A 258 -0.20 -10.67 -24.39
N LEU A 259 -0.41 -9.82 -23.36
CA LEU A 259 0.60 -8.85 -22.92
C LEU A 259 1.78 -9.54 -22.24
N ALA A 260 1.55 -10.60 -21.47
CA ALA A 260 2.61 -11.41 -20.87
C ALA A 260 3.52 -12.03 -21.94
N ASP A 261 2.93 -12.57 -23.01
CA ASP A 261 3.67 -13.11 -24.15
C ASP A 261 4.43 -12.01 -24.91
N LYS A 262 3.78 -10.89 -25.18
CA LYS A 262 4.38 -9.73 -25.88
C LYS A 262 5.59 -9.17 -25.13
N HIS A 263 5.47 -9.00 -23.82
CA HIS A 263 6.50 -8.37 -22.98
C HIS A 263 7.43 -9.36 -22.27
N LYS A 264 7.23 -10.67 -22.46
CA LYS A 264 7.98 -11.76 -21.78
C LYS A 264 8.02 -11.59 -20.26
N ARG A 265 6.92 -11.06 -19.70
CA ARG A 265 6.80 -10.76 -18.28
C ARG A 265 5.33 -10.83 -17.84
N TYR A 266 5.06 -11.62 -16.82
CA TYR A 266 3.75 -11.64 -16.18
C TYR A 266 3.62 -10.44 -15.22
N VAL A 267 2.52 -9.67 -15.33
CA VAL A 267 2.16 -8.58 -14.43
C VAL A 267 0.83 -8.93 -13.77
N PRO A 268 0.80 -9.12 -12.45
CA PRO A 268 -0.41 -9.48 -11.72
C PRO A 268 -1.52 -8.43 -11.83
N LEU A 269 -2.78 -8.90 -11.84
CA LEU A 269 -3.98 -8.08 -11.79
C LEU A 269 -4.64 -8.19 -10.42
N ALA A 270 -4.88 -7.05 -9.76
CA ALA A 270 -5.65 -6.97 -8.52
C ALA A 270 -7.00 -6.27 -8.77
N LEU A 271 -8.09 -6.83 -8.25
CA LEU A 271 -9.41 -6.20 -8.33
C LEU A 271 -9.68 -5.37 -7.08
N LYS A 272 -10.06 -4.07 -7.23
CA LYS A 272 -10.42 -3.22 -6.10
C LYS A 272 -11.92 -3.07 -5.96
N ILE A 273 -12.46 -3.51 -4.80
CA ILE A 273 -13.88 -3.62 -4.53
C ILE A 273 -14.39 -2.60 -3.50
N ALA A 274 -15.71 -2.41 -3.44
CA ALA A 274 -16.38 -1.52 -2.49
C ALA A 274 -16.59 -2.20 -1.12
N PRO A 275 -16.82 -1.42 -0.03
CA PRO A 275 -17.19 -1.99 1.26
C PRO A 275 -18.69 -2.22 1.44
N ASP A 276 -19.52 -1.58 0.61
CA ASP A 276 -20.99 -1.59 0.75
C ASP A 276 -21.56 -2.80 0.02
N MET A 277 -21.32 -4.01 0.57
CA MET A 277 -21.73 -5.30 0.00
C MET A 277 -22.19 -6.23 1.12
N ASP A 278 -23.16 -7.07 0.82
CA ASP A 278 -23.59 -8.18 1.68
C ASP A 278 -22.74 -9.45 1.44
N GLY A 279 -23.01 -10.50 2.22
CA GLY A 279 -22.25 -11.75 2.16
C GLY A 279 -22.38 -12.47 0.81
N GLU A 280 -23.56 -12.46 0.19
CA GLU A 280 -23.79 -13.12 -1.10
C GLU A 280 -23.05 -12.39 -2.23
N GLN A 281 -23.02 -11.07 -2.20
CA GLN A 281 -22.24 -10.27 -3.16
C GLN A 281 -20.73 -10.54 -3.02
N VAL A 282 -20.21 -10.60 -1.80
CA VAL A 282 -18.81 -10.92 -1.55
C VAL A 282 -18.46 -12.32 -2.03
N LYS A 283 -19.34 -13.31 -1.77
CA LYS A 283 -19.20 -14.69 -2.24
C LYS A 283 -19.17 -14.76 -3.77
N SER A 284 -20.11 -14.11 -4.45
CA SER A 284 -20.18 -14.05 -5.91
C SER A 284 -18.89 -13.45 -6.52
N ILE A 285 -18.35 -12.38 -5.91
CA ILE A 285 -17.07 -11.79 -6.32
C ILE A 285 -15.92 -12.79 -6.10
N ALA A 286 -15.86 -13.46 -4.95
CA ALA A 286 -14.82 -14.44 -4.65
C ALA A 286 -14.81 -15.61 -5.65
N GLU A 287 -16.00 -16.10 -6.02
CA GLU A 287 -16.17 -17.14 -7.06
C GLU A 287 -15.67 -16.67 -8.42
N SER A 288 -16.00 -15.42 -8.83
CA SER A 288 -15.55 -14.83 -10.09
C SER A 288 -14.02 -14.63 -10.11
N LEU A 289 -13.44 -14.13 -9.01
CA LEU A 289 -11.99 -13.98 -8.86
C LEU A 289 -11.26 -15.31 -9.01
N THR A 290 -11.79 -16.37 -8.41
CA THR A 290 -11.22 -17.73 -8.46
C THR A 290 -11.35 -18.32 -9.87
N ARG A 291 -12.55 -18.22 -10.47
CA ARG A 291 -12.84 -18.72 -11.83
C ARG A 291 -11.91 -18.13 -12.86
N HIS A 292 -11.68 -16.83 -12.80
CA HIS A 292 -10.84 -16.09 -13.72
C HIS A 292 -9.35 -16.03 -13.30
N ARG A 293 -8.97 -16.67 -12.17
CA ARG A 293 -7.59 -16.70 -11.68
C ARG A 293 -6.99 -15.29 -11.59
N ILE A 294 -7.73 -14.37 -10.97
CA ILE A 294 -7.22 -13.03 -10.63
C ILE A 294 -6.15 -13.18 -9.56
N ASP A 295 -5.14 -12.34 -9.58
CA ASP A 295 -3.93 -12.52 -8.77
C ASP A 295 -4.04 -11.94 -7.34
N GLY A 296 -5.01 -11.03 -7.11
CA GLY A 296 -5.23 -10.44 -5.79
C GLY A 296 -6.51 -9.60 -5.71
N VAL A 297 -6.97 -9.31 -4.52
CA VAL A 297 -8.10 -8.41 -4.27
C VAL A 297 -7.71 -7.31 -3.29
N ILE A 298 -8.16 -6.07 -3.57
CA ILE A 298 -7.95 -4.90 -2.72
C ILE A 298 -9.28 -4.55 -2.05
N ALA A 299 -9.37 -4.75 -0.76
CA ALA A 299 -10.55 -4.52 0.07
C ALA A 299 -10.24 -3.48 1.15
N THR A 300 -10.79 -2.25 1.07
CA THR A 300 -11.86 -1.78 0.18
C THR A 300 -11.64 -0.35 -0.31
N ASN A 301 -12.51 0.10 -1.21
CA ASN A 301 -12.68 1.52 -1.55
C ASN A 301 -13.45 2.25 -0.43
N THR A 302 -13.97 3.44 -0.69
CA THR A 302 -14.78 4.28 0.21
C THR A 302 -16.22 3.80 0.31
N THR A 303 -16.94 4.12 1.41
CA THR A 303 -18.34 3.75 1.64
C THR A 303 -19.32 4.86 1.25
N LEU A 304 -20.55 4.47 0.88
CA LEU A 304 -21.69 5.37 0.75
C LEU A 304 -22.48 5.51 2.07
N SER A 305 -22.24 4.65 3.06
CA SER A 305 -22.88 4.76 4.37
C SER A 305 -22.52 6.07 5.06
N ARG A 306 -23.50 6.67 5.75
CA ARG A 306 -23.36 7.92 6.49
C ARG A 306 -23.59 7.76 7.99
N SER A 307 -23.98 6.58 8.46
CA SER A 307 -24.34 6.33 9.86
C SER A 307 -23.29 6.79 10.86
N ALA A 308 -22.00 6.62 10.53
CA ALA A 308 -20.89 7.03 11.39
C ALA A 308 -20.61 8.56 11.41
N VAL A 309 -21.27 9.34 10.55
CA VAL A 309 -21.04 10.80 10.41
C VAL A 309 -22.36 11.58 10.38
N GLU A 310 -23.46 10.96 10.75
CA GLU A 310 -24.77 11.59 10.83
C GLU A 310 -24.74 12.79 11.78
N GLY A 311 -25.37 13.89 11.38
CA GLY A 311 -25.40 15.14 12.13
C GLY A 311 -24.10 15.93 12.18
N MET A 312 -22.98 15.42 11.63
CA MET A 312 -21.73 16.16 11.57
C MET A 312 -21.72 17.17 10.44
N PRO A 313 -20.99 18.30 10.58
CA PRO A 313 -20.74 19.20 9.46
C PRO A 313 -20.17 18.43 8.25
N HIS A 314 -20.75 18.65 7.07
CA HIS A 314 -20.45 17.92 5.84
C HIS A 314 -20.80 16.42 5.85
N GLY A 315 -21.39 15.87 6.92
CA GLY A 315 -21.70 14.44 7.02
C GLY A 315 -22.69 13.95 5.96
N ALA A 316 -23.59 14.82 5.47
CA ALA A 316 -24.57 14.53 4.43
C ALA A 316 -24.09 14.73 2.99
N GLU A 317 -22.83 15.20 2.79
CA GLU A 317 -22.29 15.42 1.45
C GLU A 317 -22.28 14.12 0.62
N ALA A 318 -22.60 14.28 -0.69
CA ALA A 318 -22.51 13.18 -1.64
C ALA A 318 -21.05 12.79 -1.91
N GLY A 319 -20.82 11.50 -2.17
CA GLY A 319 -19.48 10.95 -2.47
C GLY A 319 -19.10 9.77 -1.60
N GLY A 320 -17.86 9.33 -1.67
CA GLY A 320 -17.34 8.22 -0.87
C GLY A 320 -16.74 8.72 0.45
N LEU A 321 -17.15 8.13 1.57
CA LEU A 321 -16.60 8.36 2.89
C LEU A 321 -15.43 7.42 3.15
N SER A 322 -14.29 7.98 3.55
CA SER A 322 -13.04 7.28 3.92
C SER A 322 -12.60 7.67 5.34
N GLY A 323 -11.53 7.07 5.81
CA GLY A 323 -10.98 7.31 7.14
C GLY A 323 -11.52 6.34 8.19
N ALA A 324 -11.43 6.69 9.47
CA ALA A 324 -11.85 5.81 10.57
C ALA A 324 -13.27 5.22 10.38
N PRO A 325 -14.26 5.97 9.82
CA PRO A 325 -15.61 5.45 9.63
C PRO A 325 -15.73 4.19 8.75
N VAL A 326 -14.77 3.92 7.88
CA VAL A 326 -14.83 2.75 6.97
C VAL A 326 -14.13 1.51 7.55
N PHE A 327 -13.52 1.63 8.73
CA PHE A 327 -12.65 0.59 9.28
C PHE A 327 -13.36 -0.76 9.45
N GLU A 328 -14.47 -0.79 10.19
CA GLU A 328 -15.19 -2.04 10.44
C GLU A 328 -15.87 -2.60 9.20
N LEU A 329 -16.43 -1.75 8.34
CA LEU A 329 -17.01 -2.19 7.06
C LEU A 329 -15.96 -2.91 6.20
N SER A 330 -14.77 -2.32 6.10
CA SER A 330 -13.67 -2.91 5.35
C SER A 330 -13.17 -4.21 5.99
N ASN A 331 -13.05 -4.27 7.32
CA ASN A 331 -12.64 -5.50 8.02
C ASN A 331 -13.66 -6.62 7.83
N ASN A 332 -14.95 -6.29 7.84
CA ASN A 332 -15.99 -7.28 7.60
C ASN A 332 -15.87 -7.88 6.18
N VAL A 333 -15.71 -7.04 5.17
CA VAL A 333 -15.49 -7.53 3.78
C VAL A 333 -14.24 -8.39 3.67
N ILE A 334 -13.13 -8.02 4.34
CA ILE A 334 -11.91 -8.82 4.36
C ILE A 334 -12.14 -10.19 5.00
N ARG A 335 -12.86 -10.26 6.14
CA ARG A 335 -13.21 -11.55 6.79
C ARG A 335 -14.06 -12.45 5.90
N LEU A 336 -15.07 -11.87 5.23
CA LEU A 336 -15.92 -12.60 4.29
C LEU A 336 -15.11 -13.11 3.09
N LEU A 337 -14.26 -12.27 2.49
CA LEU A 337 -13.35 -12.70 1.42
C LEU A 337 -12.41 -13.81 1.89
N LYS A 338 -11.84 -13.69 3.09
CA LYS A 338 -10.93 -14.70 3.64
C LYS A 338 -11.64 -16.04 3.86
N ALA A 339 -12.91 -16.01 4.31
CA ALA A 339 -13.71 -17.21 4.47
C ALA A 339 -13.98 -17.93 3.14
N GLU A 340 -14.23 -17.18 2.07
CA GLU A 340 -14.52 -17.74 0.74
C GLU A 340 -13.24 -18.16 -0.03
N LEU A 341 -12.17 -17.35 0.05
CA LEU A 341 -10.95 -17.51 -0.75
C LEU A 341 -9.87 -18.36 -0.04
N GLY A 342 -9.94 -18.50 1.28
CA GLY A 342 -8.86 -19.11 2.05
C GLY A 342 -7.52 -18.44 1.81
N ASP A 343 -6.50 -19.24 1.47
CA ASP A 343 -5.16 -18.77 1.10
C ASP A 343 -4.92 -18.76 -0.42
N ALA A 344 -5.93 -19.12 -1.21
CA ALA A 344 -5.79 -19.24 -2.67
C ALA A 344 -5.57 -17.90 -3.37
N LEU A 345 -6.10 -16.80 -2.81
CA LEU A 345 -6.00 -15.48 -3.39
C LEU A 345 -5.67 -14.44 -2.30
N PRO A 346 -4.57 -13.67 -2.47
CA PRO A 346 -4.15 -12.69 -1.49
C PRO A 346 -5.09 -11.47 -1.41
N ILE A 347 -5.27 -10.95 -0.18
CA ILE A 347 -6.08 -9.77 0.11
C ILE A 347 -5.16 -8.63 0.56
N ILE A 348 -5.31 -7.46 -0.08
CA ILE A 348 -4.68 -6.21 0.35
C ILE A 348 -5.74 -5.39 1.09
N GLY A 349 -5.53 -5.16 2.40
CA GLY A 349 -6.48 -4.47 3.27
C GLY A 349 -6.35 -2.95 3.19
N VAL A 350 -7.44 -2.25 2.91
CA VAL A 350 -7.50 -0.80 2.80
C VAL A 350 -8.73 -0.25 3.51
N GLY A 351 -8.59 0.87 4.21
CA GLY A 351 -9.71 1.59 4.83
C GLY A 351 -9.62 1.66 6.35
N GLY A 352 -9.63 2.87 6.86
CA GLY A 352 -9.75 3.15 8.28
C GLY A 352 -8.50 2.98 9.12
N ILE A 353 -7.33 2.74 8.56
CA ILE A 353 -6.08 2.59 9.31
C ILE A 353 -5.59 3.96 9.77
N MET A 354 -5.63 4.23 11.08
CA MET A 354 -5.22 5.48 11.74
C MET A 354 -4.02 5.30 12.67
N GLN A 355 -3.69 4.06 13.04
CA GLN A 355 -2.61 3.67 13.93
C GLN A 355 -2.13 2.24 13.63
N GLY A 356 -1.01 1.83 14.23
CA GLY A 356 -0.42 0.51 13.97
C GLY A 356 -1.31 -0.67 14.33
N SER A 357 -2.12 -0.57 15.39
CA SER A 357 -3.08 -1.62 15.79
C SER A 357 -4.17 -1.86 14.74
N ASP A 358 -4.57 -0.82 14.00
CA ASP A 358 -5.57 -0.96 12.95
C ASP A 358 -5.02 -1.77 11.77
N ALA A 359 -3.73 -1.57 11.46
CA ALA A 359 -3.04 -2.39 10.46
C ALA A 359 -2.96 -3.87 10.89
N VAL A 360 -2.72 -4.13 12.18
CA VAL A 360 -2.74 -5.49 12.75
C VAL A 360 -4.13 -6.12 12.59
N ALA A 361 -5.19 -5.38 12.92
CA ALA A 361 -6.56 -5.88 12.79
C ALA A 361 -6.94 -6.21 11.33
N LYS A 362 -6.35 -5.52 10.32
CA LYS A 362 -6.50 -5.89 8.90
C LYS A 362 -5.88 -7.26 8.60
N LEU A 363 -4.69 -7.56 9.15
CA LEU A 363 -4.07 -8.87 8.98
C LEU A 363 -4.87 -9.96 9.70
N GLU A 364 -5.35 -9.67 10.91
CA GLU A 364 -6.21 -10.59 11.68
C GLU A 364 -7.55 -10.85 10.98
N ALA A 365 -8.05 -9.90 10.20
CA ALA A 365 -9.21 -10.10 9.33
C ALA A 365 -8.91 -10.96 8.08
N GLY A 366 -7.62 -11.18 7.73
CA GLY A 366 -7.20 -12.02 6.61
C GLY A 366 -6.37 -11.31 5.53
N ALA A 367 -6.09 -10.01 5.66
CA ALA A 367 -5.24 -9.29 4.71
C ALA A 367 -3.77 -9.71 4.86
N GLN A 368 -3.01 -9.74 3.76
CA GLN A 368 -1.57 -10.02 3.75
C GLN A 368 -0.73 -8.74 3.68
N LEU A 369 -1.26 -7.69 3.07
CA LEU A 369 -0.69 -6.35 2.98
C LEU A 369 -1.74 -5.33 3.37
N VAL A 370 -1.29 -4.11 3.71
CA VAL A 370 -2.19 -2.99 3.97
C VAL A 370 -1.83 -1.78 3.12
N GLN A 371 -2.82 -0.92 2.82
CA GLN A 371 -2.58 0.36 2.16
C GLN A 371 -3.17 1.51 2.99
N LEU A 372 -2.44 2.63 3.03
CA LEU A 372 -2.83 3.85 3.73
C LEU A 372 -3.29 4.94 2.77
N TYR A 373 -4.29 5.74 3.17
CA TYR A 373 -4.71 6.97 2.49
C TYR A 373 -5.10 8.04 3.52
N SER A 374 -6.34 8.03 4.03
CA SER A 374 -6.84 9.04 4.97
C SER A 374 -6.05 9.09 6.28
N GLY A 375 -5.56 7.94 6.76
CA GLY A 375 -4.68 7.89 7.93
C GLY A 375 -3.38 8.68 7.73
N LEU A 376 -2.80 8.66 6.53
CA LEU A 376 -1.63 9.49 6.22
C LEU A 376 -1.94 10.99 6.34
N ILE A 377 -3.16 11.41 5.93
CA ILE A 377 -3.61 12.80 6.03
C ILE A 377 -3.85 13.22 7.48
N TYR A 378 -4.36 12.32 8.33
CA TYR A 378 -4.66 12.64 9.73
C TYR A 378 -3.48 12.47 10.68
N ALA A 379 -2.70 11.41 10.54
CA ALA A 379 -1.58 11.05 11.43
C ALA A 379 -0.19 11.41 10.87
N GLY A 380 -0.11 11.76 9.58
CA GLY A 380 1.15 12.10 8.91
C GLY A 380 2.03 10.90 8.56
N PRO A 381 3.22 11.15 8.00
CA PRO A 381 4.14 10.10 7.52
C PRO A 381 4.61 9.12 8.59
N ALA A 382 4.63 9.53 9.87
CA ALA A 382 4.99 8.66 10.99
C ALA A 382 4.10 7.40 11.09
N LEU A 383 2.86 7.46 10.56
CA LEU A 383 1.94 6.32 10.52
C LEU A 383 2.51 5.13 9.75
N ILE A 384 3.29 5.38 8.70
CA ILE A 384 3.90 4.31 7.89
C ILE A 384 4.81 3.44 8.77
N LYS A 385 5.68 4.08 9.55
CA LYS A 385 6.59 3.38 10.48
C LYS A 385 5.86 2.73 11.64
N ASP A 386 4.79 3.36 12.12
CA ASP A 386 3.98 2.82 13.21
C ASP A 386 3.30 1.52 12.76
N CYS A 387 2.66 1.52 11.59
CA CYS A 387 2.07 0.33 10.99
C CYS A 387 3.13 -0.74 10.68
N ALA A 388 4.25 -0.39 10.05
CA ALA A 388 5.30 -1.35 9.72
C ALA A 388 5.90 -2.01 10.97
N ARG A 389 6.07 -1.25 12.08
CA ARG A 389 6.51 -1.78 13.35
C ARG A 389 5.50 -2.73 13.97
N ALA A 390 4.22 -2.36 13.96
CA ALA A 390 3.14 -3.18 14.52
C ALA A 390 2.94 -4.49 13.76
N LEU A 391 3.18 -4.48 12.45
CA LEU A 391 3.04 -5.65 11.57
C LEU A 391 4.26 -6.58 11.57
N ARG A 392 5.41 -6.12 12.08
CA ARG A 392 6.67 -6.85 11.97
C ARG A 392 6.59 -8.24 12.59
N GLY A 393 6.93 -9.27 11.81
CA GLY A 393 6.87 -10.67 12.22
C GLY A 393 5.46 -11.24 12.39
N LYS A 394 4.40 -10.47 12.06
CA LYS A 394 3.02 -10.97 12.05
C LYS A 394 2.65 -11.44 10.65
N GLN A 395 1.99 -12.58 10.56
CA GLN A 395 1.42 -13.10 9.32
C GLN A 395 -0.11 -13.06 9.38
N ALA A 396 -0.77 -13.09 8.21
CA ALA A 396 -2.22 -13.28 8.14
C ALA A 396 -2.60 -14.63 8.77
N ARG A 397 -3.66 -14.63 9.54
CA ARG A 397 -4.24 -15.85 10.12
C ARG A 397 -5.24 -16.50 9.18
#